data_6b4e2445775a8a6a60ab226c775e62cd
#
_entry.id   6b4e2445775a8a6a60ab226c775e62cd
#
_cell.length_a   1.000
_cell.length_b   1.000
_cell.length_c   1.000
_cell.angle_alpha   90.00
_cell.angle_beta   90.00
_cell.angle_gamma   90.00
#
_symmetry.space_group_name_H-M   'P 1'
#
loop_
_entity.id
_entity.type
_entity.pdbx_description
1 polymer ?
#
loop_
_entity_poly.entity_id
_entity_poly.type
_entity_poly.pdbx_seq_one_letter_code
_entity_poly.pdbx_strand_id
1 'polypeptide(L)'
;VTPIELAHKIGLIEKLDDFFVNCFLQENFPYGINYSPPNTEFNLPDLPKNLELDIFSIDDSTTTEIDDAFSIQTIDNGFIIGIHIAAPALDSNLGEIAASNISTIYYPGNKITMFNSSVIEQYSLLENKQIPVVSIYFTLDSNFDILDSHSKVEIVQITANLRIEKLEQIFNQDNLTV
;
A
#
# COMPACT_ATOMS: atom_id res chain seq x y z
N VAL A 1 17.38 37.12 -7.86
CA VAL A 1 16.49 36.77 -6.75
C VAL A 1 15.08 36.87 -7.27
N THR A 2 14.34 35.78 -7.28
CA THR A 2 12.91 35.76 -7.67
C THR A 2 12.05 36.47 -6.60
N PRO A 3 10.85 36.96 -6.94
CA PRO A 3 9.94 37.54 -5.96
C PRO A 3 9.67 36.65 -4.76
N ILE A 4 9.57 35.32 -4.98
CA ILE A 4 9.33 34.30 -3.94
C ILE A 4 10.54 34.17 -3.01
N GLU A 5 11.78 34.12 -3.56
CA GLU A 5 13.00 34.09 -2.76
C GLU A 5 13.17 35.38 -1.95
N LEU A 6 12.76 36.52 -2.50
CA LEU A 6 12.78 37.78 -1.77
C LEU A 6 11.75 37.75 -0.62
N ALA A 7 10.52 37.29 -0.87
CA ALA A 7 9.48 37.14 0.15
C ALA A 7 9.92 36.23 1.31
N HIS A 8 10.61 35.13 0.99
CA HIS A 8 11.21 34.25 2.01
C HIS A 8 12.31 34.96 2.81
N LYS A 9 13.24 35.67 2.13
CA LYS A 9 14.33 36.40 2.80
C LYS A 9 13.85 37.50 3.77
N ILE A 10 12.72 38.13 3.48
CA ILE A 10 12.14 39.18 4.35
C ILE A 10 11.12 38.63 5.34
N GLY A 11 10.97 37.30 5.45
CA GLY A 11 10.13 36.64 6.45
C GLY A 11 8.62 36.61 6.15
N LEU A 12 8.20 36.96 4.91
CA LEU A 12 6.79 36.83 4.51
C LEU A 12 6.37 35.39 4.21
N ILE A 13 7.32 34.53 3.89
CA ILE A 13 7.15 33.11 3.67
C ILE A 13 8.14 32.39 4.59
N GLU A 14 7.64 31.57 5.52
CA GLU A 14 8.49 30.83 6.47
C GLU A 14 9.24 29.69 5.78
N LYS A 15 8.54 28.93 4.95
CA LYS A 15 9.09 27.79 4.19
C LYS A 15 8.65 27.88 2.73
N LEU A 16 9.59 27.77 1.82
CA LEU A 16 9.33 27.80 0.37
C LEU A 16 8.46 26.62 -0.07
N ASP A 17 8.72 25.42 0.48
CA ASP A 17 7.96 24.20 0.14
C ASP A 17 6.50 24.34 0.50
N ASP A 18 6.19 24.86 1.70
CA ASP A 18 4.81 25.11 2.15
C ASP A 18 4.08 26.10 1.22
N PHE A 19 4.80 27.10 0.70
CA PHE A 19 4.24 28.05 -0.26
C PHE A 19 3.82 27.34 -1.56
N PHE A 20 4.67 26.51 -2.14
CA PHE A 20 4.35 25.79 -3.38
C PHE A 20 3.26 24.77 -3.18
N VAL A 21 3.26 24.06 -2.04
CA VAL A 21 2.18 23.12 -1.66
C VAL A 21 0.84 23.87 -1.55
N ASN A 22 0.82 25.01 -0.87
CA ASN A 22 -0.40 25.80 -0.73
C ASN A 22 -0.91 26.32 -2.08
N CYS A 23 -0.04 26.75 -2.99
CA CYS A 23 -0.43 27.14 -4.35
C CYS A 23 -1.06 25.96 -5.10
N PHE A 24 -0.43 24.78 -5.04
CA PHE A 24 -0.94 23.55 -5.64
C PHE A 24 -2.31 23.16 -5.08
N LEU A 25 -2.48 23.19 -3.75
CA LEU A 25 -3.74 22.88 -3.09
C LEU A 25 -4.84 23.87 -3.46
N GLN A 26 -4.52 25.16 -3.55
CA GLN A 26 -5.47 26.21 -3.90
C GLN A 26 -5.93 26.10 -5.36
N GLU A 27 -5.04 25.71 -6.26
CA GLU A 27 -5.33 25.50 -7.69
C GLU A 27 -6.16 24.24 -7.94
N ASN A 28 -5.80 23.13 -7.30
CA ASN A 28 -6.37 21.81 -7.60
C ASN A 28 -7.48 21.40 -6.62
N PHE A 29 -7.50 21.94 -5.42
CA PHE A 29 -8.46 21.66 -4.35
C PHE A 29 -9.03 22.95 -3.74
N PRO A 30 -9.65 23.86 -4.54
CA PRO A 30 -10.08 25.18 -4.07
C PRO A 30 -11.13 25.14 -2.93
N TYR A 31 -11.81 24.00 -2.79
CA TYR A 31 -12.81 23.77 -1.73
C TYR A 31 -12.31 22.81 -0.64
N GLY A 32 -11.00 22.55 -0.60
CA GLY A 32 -10.38 21.58 0.27
C GLY A 32 -10.41 20.15 -0.28
N ILE A 33 -9.68 19.26 0.39
CA ILE A 33 -9.67 17.83 0.06
C ILE A 33 -10.92 17.23 0.70
N ASN A 34 -11.93 16.98 -0.12
CA ASN A 34 -13.18 16.40 0.33
C ASN A 34 -13.20 14.91 -0.04
N TYR A 35 -13.11 14.07 0.96
CA TYR A 35 -13.47 12.67 0.80
C TYR A 35 -14.98 12.54 1.02
N SER A 36 -15.71 12.04 0.04
CA SER A 36 -17.09 11.61 0.29
C SER A 36 -17.05 10.60 1.44
N PRO A 37 -17.88 10.77 2.49
CA PRO A 37 -17.91 9.78 3.56
C PRO A 37 -18.24 8.42 2.93
N PRO A 38 -17.46 7.37 3.21
CA PRO A 38 -17.85 6.05 2.76
C PRO A 38 -19.23 5.75 3.33
N ASN A 39 -20.10 5.15 2.54
CA ASN A 39 -21.19 4.39 3.10
C ASN A 39 -20.52 3.43 4.10
N THR A 40 -20.91 3.46 5.36
CA THR A 40 -20.23 2.75 6.45
C THR A 40 -20.34 1.22 6.32
N GLU A 41 -21.04 0.72 5.32
CA GLU A 41 -21.18 -0.70 5.02
C GLU A 41 -20.28 -1.05 3.83
N PHE A 42 -19.21 -1.78 4.12
CA PHE A 42 -18.36 -2.40 3.12
C PHE A 42 -19.14 -3.56 2.47
N ASN A 43 -19.27 -3.51 1.16
CA ASN A 43 -20.05 -4.49 0.39
C ASN A 43 -19.12 -5.37 -0.46
N LEU A 44 -18.56 -6.39 0.19
CA LEU A 44 -17.70 -7.37 -0.45
C LEU A 44 -18.52 -8.58 -0.92
N PRO A 45 -18.19 -9.19 -2.06
CA PRO A 45 -18.75 -10.48 -2.45
C PRO A 45 -18.30 -11.59 -1.47
N ASP A 46 -19.02 -12.71 -1.48
CA ASP A 46 -18.57 -13.91 -0.76
C ASP A 46 -17.32 -14.49 -1.47
N LEU A 47 -16.22 -14.54 -0.74
CA LEU A 47 -14.92 -14.95 -1.27
C LEU A 47 -14.38 -16.17 -0.51
N PRO A 48 -13.66 -17.08 -1.21
CA PRO A 48 -12.95 -18.16 -0.54
C PRO A 48 -11.91 -17.60 0.44
N LYS A 49 -11.72 -18.28 1.57
CA LYS A 49 -10.74 -17.90 2.59
C LYS A 49 -9.53 -18.81 2.51
N ASN A 50 -8.35 -18.20 2.59
CA ASN A 50 -7.07 -18.88 2.69
C ASN A 50 -6.30 -18.28 3.88
N LEU A 51 -6.48 -18.89 5.06
CA LEU A 51 -5.98 -18.34 6.32
C LEU A 51 -4.78 -19.12 6.87
N GLU A 52 -4.28 -20.10 6.12
CA GLU A 52 -3.19 -20.99 6.56
C GLU A 52 -1.81 -20.54 6.06
N LEU A 53 -1.77 -19.52 5.22
CA LEU A 53 -0.52 -18.99 4.67
C LEU A 53 0.14 -18.01 5.64
N ASP A 54 1.47 -18.12 5.77
CA ASP A 54 2.27 -17.07 6.35
C ASP A 54 2.50 -15.97 5.32
N ILE A 55 1.78 -14.85 5.48
CA ILE A 55 1.79 -13.72 4.56
C ILE A 55 2.40 -12.51 5.25
N PHE A 56 3.35 -11.86 4.57
CA PHE A 56 4.04 -10.71 5.11
C PHE A 56 4.31 -9.63 4.05
N SER A 57 4.27 -8.37 4.46
CA SER A 57 4.72 -7.23 3.65
C SER A 57 6.11 -6.77 4.07
N ILE A 58 6.79 -6.03 3.18
CA ILE A 58 8.06 -5.34 3.48
C ILE A 58 7.92 -3.89 3.04
N ASP A 59 7.88 -2.99 4.01
CA ASP A 59 7.66 -1.57 3.80
C ASP A 59 8.65 -0.73 4.61
N ASP A 60 8.80 0.55 4.27
CA ASP A 60 9.49 1.47 5.16
C ASP A 60 8.61 1.83 6.38
N SER A 61 9.24 2.38 7.43
CA SER A 61 8.56 2.69 8.70
C SER A 61 7.44 3.72 8.58
N THR A 62 7.40 4.51 7.51
CA THR A 62 6.44 5.59 7.28
C THR A 62 5.24 5.16 6.42
N THR A 63 5.29 3.98 5.81
CA THR A 63 4.20 3.45 4.98
C THR A 63 2.95 3.17 5.82
N THR A 64 1.84 3.78 5.42
CA THR A 64 0.53 3.64 6.04
C THR A 64 -0.47 2.89 5.16
N GLU A 65 -0.26 2.88 3.83
CA GLU A 65 -1.06 2.16 2.84
C GLU A 65 -0.23 0.96 2.38
N ILE A 66 -0.52 -0.21 2.90
CA ILE A 66 0.17 -1.45 2.55
C ILE A 66 -0.71 -2.19 1.55
N ASP A 67 -0.29 -2.20 0.30
CA ASP A 67 -1.08 -2.68 -0.82
C ASP A 67 -0.61 -4.04 -1.34
N ASP A 68 0.62 -4.44 -1.04
CA ASP A 68 1.21 -5.70 -1.48
C ASP A 68 1.85 -6.47 -0.32
N ALA A 69 1.76 -7.79 -0.42
CA ALA A 69 2.36 -8.74 0.49
C ALA A 69 2.71 -10.02 -0.25
N PHE A 70 3.48 -10.89 0.35
CA PHE A 70 3.87 -12.15 -0.24
C PHE A 70 3.90 -13.29 0.76
N SER A 71 3.84 -14.50 0.24
CA SER A 71 4.01 -15.74 0.97
C SER A 71 4.99 -16.66 0.28
N ILE A 72 5.68 -17.52 1.05
CA ILE A 72 6.58 -18.53 0.54
C ILE A 72 6.26 -19.83 1.25
N GLN A 73 6.00 -20.89 0.46
CA GLN A 73 5.83 -22.25 0.94
C GLN A 73 6.88 -23.15 0.30
N THR A 74 7.57 -23.93 1.11
CA THR A 74 8.48 -24.98 0.61
C THR A 74 7.67 -26.21 0.27
N ILE A 75 7.92 -26.77 -0.91
CA ILE A 75 7.37 -28.07 -1.37
C ILE A 75 8.53 -29.04 -1.65
N ASP A 76 8.23 -30.33 -1.87
CA ASP A 76 9.25 -31.39 -1.99
C ASP A 76 10.37 -31.08 -2.99
N ASN A 77 10.05 -30.43 -4.12
CA ASN A 77 10.98 -30.15 -5.20
C ASN A 77 11.04 -28.65 -5.58
N GLY A 78 10.83 -27.74 -4.63
CA GLY A 78 10.86 -26.30 -4.94
C GLY A 78 10.03 -25.44 -3.97
N PHE A 79 9.37 -24.44 -4.53
CA PHE A 79 8.67 -23.43 -3.75
C PHE A 79 7.34 -23.04 -4.41
N ILE A 80 6.39 -22.59 -3.60
CA ILE A 80 5.25 -21.81 -4.07
C ILE A 80 5.40 -20.42 -3.51
N ILE A 81 5.49 -19.42 -4.40
CA ILE A 81 5.52 -17.99 -4.04
C ILE A 81 4.14 -17.40 -4.34
N GLY A 82 3.53 -16.79 -3.35
CA GLY A 82 2.31 -16.01 -3.50
C GLY A 82 2.62 -14.52 -3.46
N ILE A 83 2.03 -13.75 -4.38
CA ILE A 83 1.99 -12.29 -4.36
C ILE A 83 0.53 -11.90 -4.14
N HIS A 84 0.28 -11.11 -3.10
CA HIS A 84 -1.06 -10.75 -2.64
C HIS A 84 -1.24 -9.25 -2.74
N ILE A 85 -2.16 -8.79 -3.58
CA ILE A 85 -2.45 -7.38 -3.79
C ILE A 85 -3.81 -7.04 -3.18
N ALA A 86 -3.87 -6.03 -2.34
CA ALA A 86 -5.11 -5.52 -1.77
C ALA A 86 -6.14 -5.22 -2.87
N ALA A 87 -7.38 -5.63 -2.67
CA ALA A 87 -8.42 -5.55 -3.69
C ALA A 87 -9.63 -4.69 -3.27
N PRO A 88 -9.44 -3.39 -2.93
CA PRO A 88 -10.54 -2.50 -2.57
C PRO A 88 -11.58 -2.36 -3.70
N ALA A 89 -11.18 -2.55 -4.96
CA ALA A 89 -12.08 -2.49 -6.12
C ALA A 89 -13.18 -3.57 -6.13
N LEU A 90 -13.08 -4.58 -5.26
CA LEU A 90 -14.16 -5.57 -5.07
C LEU A 90 -15.33 -5.02 -4.27
N ASP A 91 -15.14 -3.92 -3.53
CA ASP A 91 -16.23 -3.22 -2.87
C ASP A 91 -16.93 -2.28 -3.85
N SER A 92 -18.17 -2.63 -4.20
CA SER A 92 -18.97 -1.86 -5.16
C SER A 92 -19.25 -0.42 -4.72
N ASN A 93 -19.13 -0.11 -3.42
CA ASN A 93 -19.38 1.21 -2.87
C ASN A 93 -18.20 2.16 -3.06
N LEU A 94 -17.01 1.66 -3.37
CA LEU A 94 -15.81 2.50 -3.54
C LEU A 94 -15.65 3.09 -4.94
N GLY A 95 -16.38 2.60 -5.93
CA GLY A 95 -16.24 3.05 -7.33
C GLY A 95 -16.50 4.55 -7.54
N GLU A 96 -17.51 5.12 -6.90
CA GLU A 96 -17.83 6.54 -6.99
C GLU A 96 -16.79 7.42 -6.29
N ILE A 97 -16.25 6.94 -5.16
CA ILE A 97 -15.18 7.64 -4.42
C ILE A 97 -13.90 7.65 -5.25
N ALA A 98 -13.53 6.50 -5.83
CA ALA A 98 -12.37 6.35 -6.70
C ALA A 98 -12.46 7.22 -7.95
N ALA A 99 -13.65 7.47 -8.49
CA ALA A 99 -13.84 8.31 -9.67
C ALA A 99 -13.51 9.79 -9.41
N SER A 100 -13.64 10.28 -8.18
CA SER A 100 -13.29 11.66 -7.81
C SER A 100 -11.82 11.84 -7.44
N ASN A 101 -11.17 10.80 -6.92
CA ASN A 101 -9.76 10.79 -6.52
C ASN A 101 -9.08 9.58 -7.17
N ILE A 102 -8.51 9.76 -8.35
CA ILE A 102 -7.98 8.65 -9.18
C ILE A 102 -6.63 8.09 -8.74
N SER A 103 -5.95 8.74 -7.80
CA SER A 103 -4.65 8.28 -7.28
C SER A 103 -4.28 8.99 -5.98
N THR A 104 -3.34 8.42 -5.22
CA THR A 104 -2.63 9.13 -4.17
C THR A 104 -1.65 10.13 -4.80
N ILE A 105 -1.62 11.35 -4.30
CA ILE A 105 -0.73 12.44 -4.76
C ILE A 105 0.35 12.63 -3.72
N TYR A 106 1.61 12.41 -4.13
CA TYR A 106 2.77 12.62 -3.27
C TYR A 106 3.39 14.00 -3.49
N TYR A 107 3.72 14.69 -2.41
CA TYR A 107 4.45 15.95 -2.45
C TYR A 107 5.46 16.01 -1.30
N PRO A 108 6.45 16.92 -1.31
CA PRO A 108 7.49 16.94 -0.28
C PRO A 108 6.95 16.95 1.14
N GLY A 109 7.29 15.91 1.90
CA GLY A 109 6.94 15.76 3.31
C GLY A 109 5.54 15.26 3.62
N ASN A 110 4.66 15.02 2.60
CA ASN A 110 3.30 14.54 2.84
C ASN A 110 2.65 13.91 1.59
N LYS A 111 1.39 13.47 1.71
CA LYS A 111 0.59 12.93 0.61
C LYS A 111 -0.89 13.28 0.79
N ILE A 112 -1.62 13.30 -0.32
CA ILE A 112 -3.08 13.31 -0.37
C ILE A 112 -3.49 11.93 -0.85
N THR A 113 -4.09 11.15 0.01
CA THR A 113 -4.46 9.77 -0.28
C THR A 113 -5.65 9.69 -1.23
N MET A 114 -5.73 8.64 -2.06
CA MET A 114 -6.88 8.39 -2.92
C MET A 114 -8.17 8.19 -2.12
N PHE A 115 -8.07 7.49 -0.99
CA PHE A 115 -9.18 7.21 -0.09
C PHE A 115 -8.97 7.90 1.27
N ASN A 116 -10.04 8.06 2.02
CA ASN A 116 -9.96 8.50 3.40
C ASN A 116 -9.37 7.41 4.31
N SER A 117 -8.99 7.80 5.53
CA SER A 117 -8.31 6.92 6.48
C SER A 117 -9.12 5.66 6.84
N SER A 118 -10.45 5.72 6.87
CA SER A 118 -11.27 4.55 7.21
C SER A 118 -11.25 3.48 6.11
N VAL A 119 -11.25 3.89 4.83
CA VAL A 119 -11.10 2.96 3.70
C VAL A 119 -9.70 2.38 3.67
N ILE A 120 -8.67 3.22 3.85
CA ILE A 120 -7.28 2.78 3.91
C ILE A 120 -7.12 1.75 5.02
N GLU A 121 -7.58 2.04 6.23
CA GLU A 121 -7.52 1.10 7.35
C GLU A 121 -8.25 -0.20 7.05
N GLN A 122 -9.38 -0.15 6.33
CA GLN A 122 -10.17 -1.34 6.00
C GLN A 122 -9.45 -2.27 5.01
N TYR A 123 -8.75 -1.72 4.00
CA TYR A 123 -8.20 -2.49 2.88
C TYR A 123 -6.68 -2.62 2.90
N SER A 124 -5.94 -1.88 3.72
CA SER A 124 -4.50 -2.09 3.89
C SER A 124 -4.20 -3.45 4.50
N LEU A 125 -3.17 -4.12 3.99
CA LEU A 125 -2.70 -5.44 4.41
C LEU A 125 -2.00 -5.37 5.77
N LEU A 126 -2.77 -4.98 6.80
CA LEU A 126 -2.26 -4.82 8.17
C LEU A 126 -2.22 -6.16 8.91
N GLU A 127 -1.21 -6.32 9.75
CA GLU A 127 -1.00 -7.49 10.59
C GLU A 127 -2.26 -7.92 11.36
N ASN A 128 -2.52 -9.22 11.38
CA ASN A 128 -3.69 -9.87 11.99
C ASN A 128 -5.05 -9.55 11.34
N LYS A 129 -5.10 -8.84 10.22
CA LYS A 129 -6.35 -8.57 9.50
C LYS A 129 -6.62 -9.60 8.41
N GLN A 130 -7.91 -9.87 8.19
CA GLN A 130 -8.40 -10.64 7.05
C GLN A 130 -8.82 -9.68 5.95
N ILE A 131 -8.13 -9.70 4.83
CA ILE A 131 -8.26 -8.72 3.76
C ILE A 131 -8.56 -9.42 2.43
N PRO A 132 -9.50 -8.91 1.60
CA PRO A 132 -9.70 -9.38 0.25
C PRO A 132 -8.52 -8.97 -0.65
N VAL A 133 -7.99 -9.94 -1.37
CA VAL A 133 -6.82 -9.77 -2.24
C VAL A 133 -7.02 -10.44 -3.59
N VAL A 134 -6.27 -9.96 -4.57
CA VAL A 134 -5.93 -10.73 -5.76
C VAL A 134 -4.58 -11.39 -5.50
N SER A 135 -4.57 -12.71 -5.40
CA SER A 135 -3.35 -13.50 -5.22
C SER A 135 -2.88 -14.05 -6.56
N ILE A 136 -1.56 -13.99 -6.81
CA ILE A 136 -0.90 -14.64 -7.92
C ILE A 136 0.10 -15.63 -7.32
N TYR A 137 -0.03 -16.89 -7.68
CA TYR A 137 0.84 -17.96 -7.20
C TYR A 137 1.75 -18.44 -8.32
N PHE A 138 3.03 -18.63 -8.00
CA PHE A 138 4.04 -19.22 -8.87
C PHE A 138 4.58 -20.48 -8.22
N THR A 139 4.52 -21.59 -8.93
CA THR A 139 5.23 -22.82 -8.55
C THR A 139 6.60 -22.80 -9.19
N LEU A 140 7.64 -22.88 -8.38
CA LEU A 140 9.04 -22.88 -8.81
C LEU A 140 9.68 -24.23 -8.51
N ASP A 141 10.60 -24.65 -9.35
CA ASP A 141 11.49 -25.79 -9.05
C ASP A 141 12.66 -25.37 -8.13
N SER A 142 13.55 -26.30 -7.82
CA SER A 142 14.75 -26.08 -7.00
C SER A 142 15.79 -25.13 -7.63
N ASN A 143 15.69 -24.86 -8.94
CA ASN A 143 16.53 -23.89 -9.65
C ASN A 143 15.88 -22.51 -9.78
N PHE A 144 14.68 -22.34 -9.19
CA PHE A 144 13.83 -21.15 -9.29
C PHE A 144 13.23 -20.92 -10.69
N ASP A 145 13.17 -21.95 -11.54
CA ASP A 145 12.44 -21.87 -12.79
C ASP A 145 10.93 -22.00 -12.54
N ILE A 146 10.15 -21.15 -13.21
CA ILE A 146 8.68 -21.15 -13.06
C ILE A 146 8.10 -22.37 -13.78
N LEU A 147 7.45 -23.24 -13.04
CA LEU A 147 6.77 -24.43 -13.57
C LEU A 147 5.31 -24.17 -13.89
N ASP A 148 4.63 -23.36 -13.07
CA ASP A 148 3.21 -23.05 -13.19
C ASP A 148 2.89 -21.69 -12.56
N SER A 149 1.78 -21.08 -12.99
CA SER A 149 1.24 -19.87 -12.37
C SER A 149 -0.28 -19.84 -12.48
N HIS A 150 -0.93 -19.36 -11.43
CA HIS A 150 -2.37 -19.11 -11.43
C HIS A 150 -2.71 -17.90 -10.56
N SER A 151 -3.87 -17.30 -10.81
CA SER A 151 -4.39 -16.19 -10.00
C SER A 151 -5.71 -16.58 -9.33
N LYS A 152 -6.00 -15.94 -8.21
CA LYS A 152 -7.17 -16.20 -7.40
C LYS A 152 -7.60 -14.94 -6.66
N VAL A 153 -8.92 -14.74 -6.54
CA VAL A 153 -9.49 -13.72 -5.66
C VAL A 153 -9.93 -14.40 -4.38
N GLU A 154 -9.41 -13.96 -3.25
CA GLU A 154 -9.62 -14.62 -1.97
C GLU A 154 -9.45 -13.67 -0.78
N ILE A 155 -9.86 -14.11 0.42
CA ILE A 155 -9.55 -13.45 1.69
C ILE A 155 -8.35 -14.16 2.30
N VAL A 156 -7.31 -13.39 2.63
CA VAL A 156 -6.12 -13.87 3.32
C VAL A 156 -5.96 -13.20 4.67
N GLN A 157 -5.18 -13.81 5.56
CA GLN A 157 -4.79 -13.20 6.84
C GLN A 157 -3.33 -12.80 6.78
N ILE A 158 -3.04 -11.55 7.16
CA ILE A 158 -1.67 -11.02 7.19
C ILE A 158 -1.01 -11.45 8.49
N THR A 159 0.14 -12.12 8.38
CA THR A 159 0.90 -12.64 9.52
C THR A 159 1.80 -11.55 10.13
N ALA A 160 2.48 -10.75 9.29
CA ALA A 160 3.38 -9.70 9.77
C ALA A 160 3.57 -8.58 8.75
N ASN A 161 3.79 -7.35 9.25
CA ASN A 161 4.30 -6.24 8.46
C ASN A 161 5.76 -6.00 8.84
N LEU A 162 6.67 -6.43 7.98
CA LEU A 162 8.11 -6.27 8.16
C LEU A 162 8.53 -4.85 7.75
N ARG A 163 9.59 -4.34 8.35
CA ARG A 163 10.11 -3.00 8.09
C ARG A 163 11.53 -3.08 7.56
N ILE A 164 11.80 -2.38 6.45
CA ILE A 164 13.09 -2.40 5.75
C ILE A 164 14.24 -2.13 6.73
N GLU A 165 14.09 -1.12 7.60
CA GLU A 165 15.14 -0.71 8.54
C GLU A 165 15.49 -1.81 9.57
N LYS A 166 14.51 -2.66 9.91
CA LYS A 166 14.75 -3.81 10.78
C LYS A 166 15.39 -4.97 10.02
N LEU A 167 14.97 -5.19 8.77
CA LEU A 167 15.54 -6.23 7.93
C LEU A 167 17.01 -5.93 7.58
N GLU A 168 17.36 -4.69 7.27
CA GLU A 168 18.75 -4.28 7.02
C GLU A 168 19.67 -4.56 8.19
N GLN A 169 19.18 -4.48 9.46
CA GLN A 169 19.94 -4.83 10.64
C GLN A 169 20.16 -6.34 10.76
N ILE A 170 19.25 -7.17 10.26
CA ILE A 170 19.32 -8.63 10.30
C ILE A 170 20.16 -9.16 9.15
N PHE A 171 19.97 -8.60 7.95
CA PHE A 171 20.63 -9.01 6.70
C PHE A 171 21.90 -8.18 6.40
N ASN A 172 22.67 -7.79 7.42
CA ASN A 172 24.00 -7.30 7.12
C ASN A 172 24.85 -8.45 6.53
N GLN A 173 25.81 -8.10 5.66
CA GLN A 173 26.56 -9.06 4.82
C GLN A 173 27.24 -10.19 5.59
N ASP A 174 27.48 -10.02 6.89
CA ASP A 174 28.15 -11.01 7.73
C ASP A 174 27.22 -12.12 8.25
N ASN A 175 25.89 -11.96 8.13
CA ASN A 175 24.87 -12.89 8.62
C ASN A 175 24.16 -13.71 7.53
N LEU A 176 24.48 -13.49 6.26
CA LEU A 176 24.00 -14.31 5.16
C LEU A 176 24.83 -15.62 5.13
N THR A 177 24.46 -16.58 5.96
CA THR A 177 24.87 -17.98 5.77
C THR A 177 23.87 -18.62 4.80
N VAL A 178 24.35 -18.91 3.59
CA VAL A 178 23.67 -19.76 2.60
C VAL A 178 23.61 -21.19 3.11
#